data_3e9d1b59b19b95a87a4f83bedb7a6c5e
#
_entry.id   3e9d1b59b19b95a87a4f83bedb7a6c5e
#
_cell.length_a   1.000
_cell.length_b   1.000
_cell.length_c   1.000
_cell.angle_alpha   90.00
_cell.angle_beta   90.00
_cell.angle_gamma   90.00
#
_symmetry.space_group_name_H-M   'P 1'
#
loop_
_entity.id
_entity.type
_entity.pdbx_description
1 polymer ?
#
loop_
_entity_poly.entity_id
_entity_poly.type
_entity_poly.pdbx_seq_one_letter_code
_entity_poly.pdbx_strand_id
1 'polypeptide(L)'
;MTHEDLPHVLALQHRCYHPDFHEPVSAFESKLSASPKTCWVISIGPDSILAYLVCLPIADENYPLLHASDWQSPAWADELYVHDMAISPVLRGQGAGRLLLNQARA
;
A
#
# COMPACT_ATOMS: atom_id res chain seq x y z
N MET A 1 -0.81 -8.09 2.78
CA MET A 1 -0.32 -8.10 1.37
C MET A 1 0.88 -9.02 1.26
N THR A 2 0.95 -9.79 0.20
CA THR A 2 2.08 -10.68 -0.09
C THR A 2 2.65 -10.33 -1.46
N HIS A 3 3.85 -10.86 -1.77
CA HIS A 3 4.45 -10.63 -3.09
C HIS A 3 3.57 -11.19 -4.23
N GLU A 4 2.83 -12.25 -3.96
CA GLU A 4 1.91 -12.83 -4.95
C GLU A 4 0.73 -11.92 -5.27
N ASP A 5 0.39 -10.99 -4.38
CA ASP A 5 -0.67 -10.02 -4.60
C ASP A 5 -0.26 -8.89 -5.55
N LEU A 6 1.04 -8.67 -5.73
CA LEU A 6 1.54 -7.47 -6.41
C LEU A 6 1.02 -7.27 -7.84
N PRO A 7 0.90 -8.30 -8.70
CA PRO A 7 0.32 -8.08 -10.03
C PRO A 7 -1.10 -7.51 -9.98
N HIS A 8 -1.90 -7.96 -9.01
CA HIS A 8 -3.28 -7.49 -8.82
C HIS A 8 -3.34 -6.12 -8.17
N VAL A 9 -2.41 -5.83 -7.25
CA VAL A 9 -2.24 -4.50 -6.65
C VAL A 9 -1.90 -3.48 -7.72
N LEU A 10 -0.96 -3.80 -8.61
CA LEU A 10 -0.59 -2.92 -9.73
C LEU A 10 -1.76 -2.68 -10.68
N ALA A 11 -2.53 -3.72 -10.99
CA ALA A 11 -3.71 -3.58 -11.83
C ALA A 11 -4.74 -2.63 -11.21
N LEU A 12 -4.94 -2.71 -9.88
CA LEU A 12 -5.84 -1.81 -9.17
C LEU A 12 -5.30 -0.38 -9.15
N GLN A 13 -4.00 -0.21 -8.94
CA GLN A 13 -3.36 1.11 -9.02
C GLN A 13 -3.63 1.77 -10.37
N HIS A 14 -3.46 1.01 -11.46
CA HIS A 14 -3.68 1.53 -12.81
C HIS A 14 -5.12 1.97 -13.05
N ARG A 15 -6.08 1.35 -12.39
CA ARG A 15 -7.50 1.74 -12.49
C ARG A 15 -7.86 2.95 -11.62
N CYS A 16 -7.16 3.14 -10.50
CA CYS A 16 -7.53 4.15 -9.52
C CYS A 16 -6.75 5.46 -9.64
N TYR A 17 -5.57 5.43 -10.22
CA TYR A 17 -4.67 6.59 -10.28
C TYR A 17 -4.31 6.98 -11.70
N HIS A 18 -4.08 8.28 -11.89
CA HIS A 18 -3.50 8.81 -13.11
C HIS A 18 -2.10 8.19 -13.34
N PRO A 19 -1.69 7.92 -14.61
CA PRO A 19 -0.39 7.30 -14.88
C PRO A 19 0.82 7.98 -14.23
N ASP A 20 0.77 9.30 -14.01
CA ASP A 20 1.86 10.03 -13.35
C ASP A 20 2.09 9.56 -11.92
N PHE A 21 1.11 8.90 -11.30
CA PHE A 21 1.19 8.40 -9.93
C PHE A 21 1.39 6.89 -9.85
N HIS A 22 1.55 6.21 -10.99
CA HIS A 22 1.78 4.77 -10.99
C HIS A 22 3.20 4.45 -10.54
N GLU A 23 3.32 3.63 -9.50
CA GLU A 23 4.60 3.13 -9.06
C GLU A 23 4.93 1.82 -9.78
N PRO A 24 6.20 1.58 -10.15
CA PRO A 24 6.61 0.29 -10.72
C PRO A 24 6.56 -0.81 -9.67
N VAL A 25 6.57 -2.07 -10.11
CA VAL A 25 6.56 -3.22 -9.21
C VAL A 25 7.75 -3.19 -8.24
N SER A 26 8.91 -2.73 -8.69
CA SER A 26 10.10 -2.64 -7.82
C SER A 26 9.89 -1.72 -6.62
N ALA A 27 9.13 -0.63 -6.78
CA ALA A 27 8.80 0.25 -5.67
C ALA A 27 7.91 -0.44 -4.64
N PHE A 28 6.88 -1.17 -5.10
CA PHE A 28 6.03 -1.96 -4.21
C PHE A 28 6.81 -3.08 -3.52
N GLU A 29 7.66 -3.79 -4.25
CA GLU A 29 8.49 -4.85 -3.68
C GLU A 29 9.40 -4.34 -2.57
N SER A 30 10.05 -3.20 -2.78
CA SER A 30 10.92 -2.57 -1.80
C SER A 30 10.17 -2.27 -0.51
N LYS A 31 9.00 -1.64 -0.63
CA LYS A 31 8.20 -1.22 0.52
C LYS A 31 7.58 -2.42 1.24
N LEU A 32 7.07 -3.39 0.50
CA LEU A 32 6.51 -4.60 1.08
C LEU A 32 7.58 -5.41 1.82
N SER A 33 8.78 -5.54 1.25
CA SER A 33 9.88 -6.26 1.88
C SER A 33 10.37 -5.54 3.15
N ALA A 34 10.38 -4.20 3.12
CA ALA A 34 10.81 -3.41 4.27
C ALA A 34 9.79 -3.47 5.42
N SER A 35 8.50 -3.55 5.11
CA SER A 35 7.46 -3.50 6.14
C SER A 35 6.23 -4.35 5.75
N PRO A 36 6.37 -5.69 5.74
CA PRO A 36 5.28 -6.57 5.32
C PRO A 36 4.07 -6.54 6.25
N LYS A 37 4.26 -6.14 7.51
CA LYS A 37 3.18 -6.09 8.50
C LYS A 37 2.34 -4.83 8.42
N THR A 38 2.72 -3.87 7.59
CA THR A 38 2.01 -2.59 7.45
C THR A 38 1.45 -2.38 6.05
N CYS A 39 1.34 -3.45 5.28
CA CYS A 39 0.76 -3.45 3.94
C CYS A 39 -0.38 -4.46 3.90
N TRP A 40 -1.59 -3.99 3.55
CA TRP A 40 -2.81 -4.80 3.58
C TRP A 40 -3.54 -4.78 2.24
N VAL A 41 -4.33 -5.83 2.00
CA VAL A 41 -5.25 -5.90 0.87
C VAL A 41 -6.63 -6.33 1.36
N ILE A 42 -7.66 -5.95 0.61
CA ILE A 42 -8.99 -6.54 0.71
C ILE A 42 -9.21 -7.33 -0.56
N SER A 43 -9.52 -8.61 -0.42
CA SER A 43 -9.77 -9.50 -1.56
C SER A 43 -11.00 -10.35 -1.35
N ILE A 44 -11.62 -10.77 -2.47
CA ILE A 44 -12.75 -11.71 -2.46
C ILE A 44 -12.36 -13.05 -3.10
N GLY A 45 -11.07 -13.31 -3.19
CA GLY A 45 -10.49 -14.51 -3.77
C GLY A 45 -9.03 -14.24 -4.11
N PRO A 46 -8.26 -15.26 -4.48
CA PRO A 46 -6.81 -15.12 -4.66
C PRO A 46 -6.41 -14.14 -5.77
N ASP A 47 -7.28 -13.95 -6.78
CA ASP A 47 -6.97 -13.12 -7.94
C ASP A 47 -7.83 -11.85 -8.00
N SER A 48 -8.50 -11.49 -6.91
CA SER A 48 -9.44 -10.37 -6.92
C SER A 48 -9.17 -9.40 -5.77
N ILE A 49 -8.14 -8.58 -5.94
CA ILE A 49 -7.79 -7.52 -4.99
C ILE A 49 -8.68 -6.30 -5.27
N LEU A 50 -9.47 -5.89 -4.31
CA LEU A 50 -10.43 -4.79 -4.42
C LEU A 50 -9.97 -3.52 -3.70
N ALA A 51 -8.99 -3.63 -2.82
CA ALA A 51 -8.41 -2.47 -2.15
C ALA A 51 -7.04 -2.83 -1.60
N TYR A 52 -6.19 -1.81 -1.43
CA TYR A 52 -4.92 -1.99 -0.74
C TYR A 52 -4.55 -0.75 0.07
N LEU A 53 -3.70 -0.94 1.05
CA LEU A 53 -3.11 0.12 1.85
C LEU A 53 -1.64 -0.21 2.09
N VAL A 54 -0.76 0.73 1.74
CA VAL A 54 0.67 0.66 2.04
C VAL A 54 1.00 1.73 3.07
N CYS A 55 1.39 1.30 4.26
CA CYS A 55 1.89 2.18 5.30
C CYS A 55 3.36 1.86 5.56
N LEU A 56 4.13 2.87 5.89
CA LEU A 56 5.57 2.72 6.12
C LEU A 56 5.96 3.39 7.44
N PRO A 57 6.70 2.68 8.31
CA PRO A 57 7.26 3.31 9.51
C PRO A 57 8.28 4.38 9.11
N ILE A 58 8.13 5.58 9.66
CA ILE A 58 9.03 6.70 9.39
C ILE A 58 9.48 7.34 10.69
N ALA A 59 10.55 8.13 10.62
CA ALA A 59 11.02 8.98 11.70
C ALA A 59 11.49 10.30 11.12
N ASP A 60 11.39 11.37 11.93
CA ASP A 60 11.94 12.70 11.57
C ASP A 60 11.41 13.23 10.23
N GLU A 61 10.15 12.93 9.91
CA GLU A 61 9.50 13.36 8.65
C GLU A 61 10.23 12.88 7.39
N ASN A 62 10.96 11.79 7.48
CA ASN A 62 11.68 11.22 6.36
C ASN A 62 10.74 10.34 5.51
N TYR A 63 9.96 10.98 4.65
CA TYR A 63 8.95 10.31 3.82
C TYR A 63 9.60 9.60 2.63
N PRO A 64 9.07 8.40 2.25
CA PRO A 64 9.54 7.72 1.05
C PRO A 64 9.14 8.49 -0.22
N LEU A 65 10.00 8.46 -1.23
CA LEU A 65 9.67 8.99 -2.54
C LEU A 65 8.71 8.05 -3.26
N LEU A 66 7.82 8.60 -4.10
CA LEU A 66 6.74 7.87 -4.72
C LEU A 66 7.23 6.65 -5.52
N HIS A 67 8.27 6.79 -6.32
CA HIS A 67 8.77 5.71 -7.16
C HIS A 67 10.04 5.03 -6.63
N ALA A 68 10.37 5.25 -5.35
CA ALA A 68 11.58 4.69 -4.77
C ALA A 68 11.50 3.16 -4.70
N SER A 69 12.55 2.50 -5.16
CA SER A 69 12.68 1.04 -5.16
C SER A 69 13.68 0.53 -4.14
N ASP A 70 14.18 1.39 -3.27
CA ASP A 70 15.23 1.10 -2.29
C ASP A 70 14.83 1.53 -0.87
N TRP A 71 13.52 1.62 -0.60
CA TRP A 71 13.05 2.07 0.71
C TRP A 71 13.50 1.12 1.82
N GLN A 72 13.96 1.69 2.92
CA GLN A 72 14.24 1.00 4.16
C GLN A 72 13.69 1.81 5.33
N SER A 73 12.93 1.16 6.20
CA SER A 73 12.40 1.83 7.38
C SER A 73 13.51 2.09 8.40
N PRO A 74 13.58 3.28 9.01
CA PRO A 74 14.55 3.53 10.06
C PRO A 74 14.28 2.66 11.30
N ALA A 75 15.36 2.26 11.99
CA ALA A 75 15.25 1.41 13.18
C ALA A 75 14.51 2.10 14.34
N TRP A 76 14.51 3.44 14.35
CA TRP A 76 13.87 4.26 15.39
C TRP A 76 12.56 4.88 14.93
N ALA A 77 11.88 4.26 13.96
CA ALA A 77 10.61 4.77 13.46
C ALA A 77 9.59 4.86 14.59
N ASP A 78 8.94 6.00 14.70
CA ASP A 78 7.95 6.29 15.73
C ASP A 78 6.59 6.70 15.14
N GLU A 79 6.49 6.79 13.82
CA GLU A 79 5.27 7.14 13.11
C GLU A 79 4.98 6.13 12.00
N LEU A 80 3.70 5.91 11.71
CA LEU A 80 3.26 5.12 10.59
C LEU A 80 2.67 6.04 9.52
N TYR A 81 3.36 6.14 8.39
CA TYR A 81 2.95 7.00 7.29
C TYR A 81 2.09 6.24 6.29
N VAL A 82 0.89 6.77 6.01
CA VAL A 82 0.04 6.24 4.94
C VAL A 82 0.61 6.73 3.62
N HIS A 83 1.30 5.83 2.92
CA HIS A 83 1.99 6.15 1.67
C HIS A 83 1.07 6.06 0.46
N ASP A 84 0.23 5.01 0.40
CA ASP A 84 -0.60 4.73 -0.77
C ASP A 84 -1.82 3.91 -0.38
N MET A 85 -2.99 4.31 -0.88
CA MET A 85 -4.23 3.58 -0.67
C MET A 85 -5.08 3.67 -1.93
N ALA A 86 -5.60 2.55 -2.40
CA ALA A 86 -6.53 2.51 -3.52
C ALA A 86 -7.70 1.60 -3.21
N ILE A 87 -8.89 2.02 -3.64
CA ILE A 87 -10.14 1.27 -3.42
C ILE A 87 -10.86 1.18 -4.76
N SER A 88 -11.17 -0.06 -5.17
CA SER A 88 -11.96 -0.30 -6.38
C SER A 88 -13.29 0.44 -6.29
N PRO A 89 -13.80 1.01 -7.41
CA PRO A 89 -15.13 1.61 -7.43
C PRO A 89 -16.24 0.68 -6.92
N VAL A 90 -16.06 -0.62 -7.05
CA VAL A 90 -17.01 -1.64 -6.55
C VAL A 90 -17.24 -1.53 -5.04
N LEU A 91 -16.18 -1.15 -4.29
CA LEU A 91 -16.25 -1.04 -2.83
C LEU A 91 -16.46 0.39 -2.31
N ARG A 92 -16.48 1.38 -3.17
CA ARG A 92 -16.63 2.76 -2.74
C ARG A 92 -17.98 2.96 -2.05
N GLY A 93 -17.97 3.71 -0.94
CA GLY A 93 -19.17 3.93 -0.14
C GLY A 93 -19.52 2.81 0.83
N GLN A 94 -18.70 1.75 0.91
CA GLN A 94 -18.95 0.60 1.79
C GLN A 94 -18.02 0.54 2.99
N GLY A 95 -17.26 1.59 3.25
CA GLY A 95 -16.38 1.66 4.42
C GLY A 95 -15.05 0.93 4.29
N ALA A 96 -14.62 0.57 3.08
CA ALA A 96 -13.37 -0.14 2.85
C ALA A 96 -12.15 0.66 3.33
N GLY A 97 -12.13 1.96 3.06
CA GLY A 97 -11.04 2.82 3.51
C GLY A 97 -10.94 2.88 5.03
N ARG A 98 -12.09 2.97 5.71
CA ARG A 98 -12.13 2.94 7.18
C ARG A 98 -11.63 1.61 7.73
N LEU A 99 -12.03 0.50 7.10
CA LEU A 99 -11.58 -0.83 7.52
C LEU A 99 -10.06 -0.96 7.44
N LEU A 100 -9.46 -0.52 6.32
CA LEU A 100 -8.01 -0.53 6.14
C LEU A 100 -7.30 0.36 7.16
N LEU A 101 -7.78 1.59 7.36
CA LEU A 101 -7.17 2.51 8.32
C LEU A 101 -7.30 2.01 9.76
N ASN A 102 -8.41 1.37 10.10
CA ASN A 102 -8.57 0.76 11.42
C ASN A 102 -7.59 -0.38 11.63
N GLN A 103 -7.29 -1.15 10.60
CA GLN A 103 -6.27 -2.20 10.66
C GLN A 103 -4.89 -1.59 10.95
N ALA A 104 -4.57 -0.47 10.33
CA ALA A 104 -3.30 0.21 10.53
C ALA A 104 -3.14 0.78 11.95
N ARG A 105 -4.24 1.10 12.61
CA ARG A 105 -4.24 1.63 13.99
C ARG A 105 -4.21 0.54 15.06
N ALA A 106 -4.48 -0.68 14.69
CA ALA A 106 -4.58 -1.80 15.64
C ALA A 106 -3.20 -2.30 16.19
#